data_08b07e54e6dfdffe5d611c49df551518
#
_entry.id   08b07e54e6dfdffe5d611c49df551518
#
_cell.length_a   1.000
_cell.length_b   1.000
_cell.length_c   1.000
_cell.angle_alpha   90.00
_cell.angle_beta   90.00
_cell.angle_gamma   90.00
#
_symmetry.space_group_name_H-M   'P 1'
#
loop_
_entity.id
_entity.type
_entity.pdbx_description
1 polymer ?
#
loop_
_entity_poly.entity_id
_entity_poly.type
_entity_poly.pdbx_seq_one_letter_code
_entity_poly.pdbx_strand_id
1 'polypeptide(L)'
;TLNAVTFGAIINSWQLPPVLSHSLLAVVLLLEGGLLFVAANTGFLGGPTVLANMAVDSWVPRQFRNLSGRLVTQNGVVLMGLGALGILLWTHGDVSVLVVLYSINVFVTFSLSLLGLCKHWWTSRYDEANWKSRLPLSLLGFAVTGGILIVTVVEKFTEGGWLTILITGLLIAFCALIKRHYERVRQQLRKIDVLYAPRPYWDEDLPEPPLHPGQPTAIFLIGKNRGLGMYALKWLNEVFTGHFKNFIFLS
;
A
#
# COMPACT_ATOMS: atom_id res chain seq x y z
N THR A 1 34.47 -1.64 3.09
CA THR A 1 33.43 -0.64 2.79
C THR A 1 34.05 0.75 2.76
N LEU A 2 33.53 1.68 1.95
CA LEU A 2 34.05 3.04 1.82
C LEU A 2 34.14 3.74 3.18
N ASN A 3 33.11 3.60 4.00
CA ASN A 3 33.06 4.16 5.34
C ASN A 3 34.19 3.63 6.25
N ALA A 4 34.46 2.33 6.22
CA ALA A 4 35.55 1.74 6.99
C ALA A 4 36.91 2.32 6.61
N VAL A 5 37.15 2.56 5.31
CA VAL A 5 38.38 3.17 4.80
C VAL A 5 38.46 4.63 5.24
N THR A 6 37.38 5.40 5.08
CA THR A 6 37.32 6.82 5.45
C THR A 6 37.51 7.02 6.94
N PHE A 7 36.78 6.30 7.78
CA PHE A 7 36.93 6.39 9.23
C PHE A 7 38.30 5.88 9.69
N GLY A 8 38.81 4.80 9.07
CA GLY A 8 40.15 4.31 9.34
C GLY A 8 41.23 5.38 9.03
N ALA A 9 41.13 6.10 7.91
CA ALA A 9 42.04 7.19 7.56
C ALA A 9 41.96 8.35 8.56
N ILE A 10 40.74 8.72 8.99
CA ILE A 10 40.55 9.80 9.99
C ILE A 10 41.13 9.39 11.33
N ILE A 11 40.84 8.17 11.83
CA ILE A 11 41.34 7.71 13.13
C ILE A 11 42.88 7.58 13.13
N ASN A 12 43.43 7.09 12.02
CA ASN A 12 44.89 6.99 11.87
C ASN A 12 45.57 8.36 11.84
N SER A 13 44.90 9.41 11.34
CA SER A 13 45.45 10.78 11.35
C SER A 13 45.62 11.36 12.79
N TRP A 14 44.92 10.79 13.77
CA TRP A 14 45.03 11.20 15.18
C TRP A 14 46.25 10.61 15.89
N GLN A 15 47.07 9.79 15.21
CA GLN A 15 48.30 9.19 15.76
C GLN A 15 48.09 8.45 17.09
N LEU A 16 46.93 7.83 17.27
CA LEU A 16 46.60 7.05 18.46
C LEU A 16 47.36 5.72 18.52
N PRO A 17 47.57 5.11 19.69
CA PRO A 17 48.11 3.76 19.80
C PRO A 17 47.28 2.78 18.96
N PRO A 18 47.95 1.82 18.26
CA PRO A 18 47.26 0.93 17.31
C PRO A 18 46.08 0.15 17.94
N VAL A 19 46.16 -0.22 19.19
CA VAL A 19 45.06 -0.90 19.91
C VAL A 19 43.85 0.03 20.04
N LEU A 20 44.05 1.31 20.34
CA LEU A 20 42.99 2.28 20.52
C LEU A 20 42.33 2.65 19.18
N SER A 21 43.13 2.79 18.11
CA SER A 21 42.63 3.09 16.77
C SER A 21 41.76 1.96 16.21
N HIS A 22 42.17 0.68 16.40
CA HIS A 22 41.38 -0.48 15.99
C HIS A 22 40.09 -0.61 16.81
N SER A 23 40.14 -0.35 18.11
CA SER A 23 38.95 -0.41 18.96
C SER A 23 37.94 0.67 18.59
N LEU A 24 38.39 1.90 18.34
CA LEU A 24 37.54 3.00 17.88
C LEU A 24 36.89 2.68 16.52
N LEU A 25 37.66 2.15 15.57
CA LEU A 25 37.13 1.76 14.28
C LEU A 25 36.08 0.65 14.41
N ALA A 26 36.34 -0.36 15.26
CA ALA A 26 35.38 -1.43 15.53
C ALA A 26 34.06 -0.88 16.13
N VAL A 27 34.15 0.05 17.09
CA VAL A 27 32.97 0.69 17.68
C VAL A 27 32.17 1.47 16.63
N VAL A 28 32.83 2.27 15.78
CA VAL A 28 32.18 3.03 14.72
C VAL A 28 31.45 2.11 13.73
N LEU A 29 32.10 1.02 13.30
CA LEU A 29 31.50 0.05 12.38
C LEU A 29 30.33 -0.70 13.02
N LEU A 30 30.42 -0.99 14.32
CA LEU A 30 29.35 -1.62 15.06
C LEU A 30 28.14 -0.70 15.21
N LEU A 31 28.35 0.59 15.48
CA LEU A 31 27.30 1.60 15.51
C LEU A 31 26.66 1.80 14.14
N GLU A 32 27.46 1.83 13.07
CA GLU A 32 26.96 1.89 11.67
C GLU A 32 26.09 0.67 11.36
N GLY A 33 26.55 -0.53 11.70
CA GLY A 33 25.76 -1.77 11.54
C GLY A 33 24.46 -1.74 12.33
N GLY A 34 24.49 -1.22 13.56
CA GLY A 34 23.29 -1.03 14.38
C GLY A 34 22.31 -0.05 13.75
N LEU A 35 22.81 1.07 13.20
CA LEU A 35 21.98 2.04 12.49
C LEU A 35 21.31 1.43 11.25
N LEU A 36 22.05 0.66 10.46
CA LEU A 36 21.53 -0.04 9.28
C LEU A 36 20.47 -1.07 9.66
N PHE A 37 20.67 -1.79 10.76
CA PHE A 37 19.69 -2.73 11.29
C PHE A 37 18.37 -2.04 11.68
N VAL A 38 18.45 -0.90 12.38
CA VAL A 38 17.26 -0.11 12.74
C VAL A 38 16.57 0.44 11.49
N ALA A 39 17.34 0.92 10.51
CA ALA A 39 16.80 1.41 9.24
C ALA A 39 16.07 0.30 8.47
N ALA A 40 16.64 -0.90 8.39
CA ALA A 40 15.99 -2.05 7.78
C ALA A 40 14.68 -2.42 8.48
N ASN A 41 14.65 -2.40 9.82
CA ASN A 41 13.45 -2.68 10.60
C ASN A 41 12.31 -1.70 10.29
N THR A 42 12.62 -0.43 10.03
CA THR A 42 11.64 0.58 9.61
C THR A 42 10.92 0.17 8.30
N GLY A 43 11.65 -0.40 7.35
CA GLY A 43 11.07 -0.93 6.11
C GLY A 43 10.07 -2.07 6.35
N PHE A 44 10.38 -2.98 7.29
CA PHE A 44 9.50 -4.09 7.67
C PHE A 44 8.26 -3.67 8.47
N LEU A 45 8.24 -2.47 9.05
CA LEU A 45 7.06 -1.89 9.69
C LEU A 45 6.21 -1.10 8.69
N GLY A 46 6.84 -0.24 7.90
CA GLY A 46 6.17 0.65 6.96
C GLY A 46 5.62 -0.06 5.73
N GLY A 47 6.40 -0.95 5.12
CA GLY A 47 6.03 -1.64 3.88
C GLY A 47 4.73 -2.45 3.97
N PRO A 48 4.58 -3.33 4.96
CA PRO A 48 3.35 -4.10 5.14
C PRO A 48 2.12 -3.23 5.43
N THR A 49 2.29 -2.10 6.13
CA THR A 49 1.22 -1.14 6.39
C THR A 49 0.74 -0.48 5.10
N VAL A 50 1.66 -0.09 4.22
CA VAL A 50 1.31 0.46 2.89
C VAL A 50 0.59 -0.60 2.05
N LEU A 51 1.07 -1.86 2.03
CA LEU A 51 0.39 -2.95 1.34
C LEU A 51 -1.02 -3.21 1.88
N ALA A 52 -1.22 -3.13 3.19
CA ALA A 52 -2.54 -3.27 3.80
C ALA A 52 -3.49 -2.16 3.34
N ASN A 53 -3.04 -0.90 3.30
CA ASN A 53 -3.82 0.22 2.77
C ASN A 53 -4.14 0.05 1.28
N MET A 54 -3.18 -0.38 0.47
CA MET A 54 -3.41 -0.71 -0.94
C MET A 54 -4.43 -1.84 -1.11
N ALA A 55 -4.49 -2.81 -0.20
CA ALA A 55 -5.48 -3.88 -0.21
C ALA A 55 -6.89 -3.38 0.14
N VAL A 56 -7.02 -2.37 1.02
CA VAL A 56 -8.30 -1.69 1.28
C VAL A 56 -8.81 -1.02 0.02
N ASP A 57 -7.92 -0.36 -0.74
CA ASP A 57 -8.24 0.32 -2.01
C ASP A 57 -8.32 -0.62 -3.22
N SER A 58 -8.22 -1.94 -2.98
CA SER A 58 -8.32 -2.99 -4.01
C SER A 58 -7.22 -2.94 -5.09
N TRP A 59 -6.03 -2.39 -4.78
CA TRP A 59 -4.86 -2.42 -5.65
C TRP A 59 -4.04 -3.70 -5.54
N VAL A 60 -4.14 -4.40 -4.40
CA VAL A 60 -3.50 -5.69 -4.15
C VAL A 60 -4.52 -6.66 -3.55
N PRO A 61 -4.23 -7.97 -3.52
CA PRO A 61 -5.15 -8.96 -2.95
C PRO A 61 -5.56 -8.64 -1.51
N ARG A 62 -6.84 -8.86 -1.19
CA ARG A 62 -7.41 -8.54 0.14
C ARG A 62 -6.74 -9.28 1.30
N GLN A 63 -6.03 -10.35 1.02
CA GLN A 63 -5.28 -11.13 2.01
C GLN A 63 -4.21 -10.29 2.73
N PHE A 64 -3.67 -9.24 2.09
CA PHE A 64 -2.70 -8.34 2.70
C PHE A 64 -3.30 -7.38 3.74
N ARG A 65 -4.63 -7.23 3.76
CA ARG A 65 -5.35 -6.46 4.79
C ARG A 65 -5.56 -7.27 6.07
N ASN A 66 -5.60 -8.60 5.98
CA ASN A 66 -5.95 -9.45 7.10
C ASN A 66 -4.81 -9.44 8.12
N LEU A 67 -5.18 -9.19 9.38
CA LEU A 67 -4.29 -9.30 10.51
C LEU A 67 -4.18 -10.76 10.94
N SER A 68 -2.97 -11.18 11.32
CA SER A 68 -2.75 -12.48 11.96
C SER A 68 -3.30 -12.50 13.38
N GLY A 69 -3.34 -13.65 14.03
CA GLY A 69 -3.70 -13.77 15.44
C GLY A 69 -2.85 -12.93 16.41
N ARG A 70 -1.73 -12.38 15.95
CA ARG A 70 -0.86 -11.45 16.68
C ARG A 70 -1.09 -9.98 16.27
N LEU A 71 -2.17 -9.65 15.57
CA LEU A 71 -2.52 -8.32 15.07
C LEU A 71 -1.46 -7.70 14.15
N VAL A 72 -0.70 -8.52 13.43
CA VAL A 72 0.33 -8.10 12.48
C VAL A 72 -0.09 -8.49 11.05
N THR A 73 0.23 -7.65 10.07
CA THR A 73 0.05 -7.92 8.64
C THR A 73 1.08 -8.91 8.12
N GLN A 74 1.00 -10.17 8.61
CA GLN A 74 2.00 -11.21 8.38
C GLN A 74 2.31 -11.43 6.91
N ASN A 75 1.29 -11.49 6.04
CA ASN A 75 1.48 -11.70 4.61
C ASN A 75 2.32 -10.59 3.97
N GLY A 76 2.14 -9.34 4.43
CA GLY A 76 2.94 -8.21 3.98
C GLY A 76 4.40 -8.31 4.40
N VAL A 77 4.66 -8.69 5.66
CA VAL A 77 6.03 -8.88 6.17
C VAL A 77 6.75 -10.00 5.41
N VAL A 78 6.08 -11.13 5.19
CA VAL A 78 6.65 -12.27 4.45
C VAL A 78 6.97 -11.87 3.01
N LEU A 79 6.04 -11.18 2.32
CA LEU A 79 6.28 -10.70 0.95
C LEU A 79 7.48 -9.74 0.89
N MET A 80 7.57 -8.79 1.81
CA MET A 80 8.71 -7.86 1.89
C MET A 80 10.04 -8.59 2.15
N GLY A 81 10.04 -9.56 3.07
CA GLY A 81 11.23 -10.36 3.38
C GLY A 81 11.68 -11.19 2.19
N LEU A 82 10.75 -11.89 1.52
CA LEU A 82 11.06 -12.68 0.33
C LEU A 82 11.53 -11.78 -0.83
N GLY A 83 10.90 -10.61 -1.01
CA GLY A 83 11.32 -9.64 -2.02
C GLY A 83 12.72 -9.10 -1.77
N ALA A 84 13.03 -8.71 -0.54
CA ALA A 84 14.36 -8.23 -0.15
C ALA A 84 15.42 -9.33 -0.33
N LEU A 85 15.13 -10.57 0.10
CA LEU A 85 16.01 -11.70 -0.09
C LEU A 85 16.23 -12.01 -1.57
N GLY A 86 15.17 -11.98 -2.38
CA GLY A 86 15.27 -12.19 -3.82
C GLY A 86 16.15 -11.17 -4.51
N ILE A 87 16.01 -9.87 -4.18
CA ILE A 87 16.86 -8.80 -4.70
C ILE A 87 18.32 -9.01 -4.24
N LEU A 88 18.53 -9.32 -2.96
CA LEU A 88 19.88 -9.55 -2.41
C LEU A 88 20.59 -10.71 -3.11
N LEU A 89 19.91 -11.84 -3.30
CA LEU A 89 20.47 -13.00 -3.98
C LEU A 89 20.75 -12.72 -5.45
N TRP A 90 19.85 -12.01 -6.11
CA TRP A 90 20.00 -11.67 -7.52
C TRP A 90 21.16 -10.67 -7.77
N THR A 91 21.32 -9.65 -6.91
CA THR A 91 22.39 -8.66 -6.99
C THR A 91 23.72 -9.17 -6.42
N HIS A 92 23.76 -10.39 -5.86
CA HIS A 92 24.90 -10.91 -5.09
C HIS A 92 25.39 -9.96 -4.00
N GLY A 93 24.52 -9.09 -3.50
CA GLY A 93 24.84 -8.06 -2.49
C GLY A 93 25.65 -6.89 -3.02
N ASP A 94 25.67 -6.66 -4.35
CA ASP A 94 26.34 -5.49 -4.92
C ASP A 94 25.61 -4.21 -4.53
N VAL A 95 26.28 -3.42 -3.67
CA VAL A 95 25.74 -2.17 -3.14
C VAL A 95 25.51 -1.13 -4.26
N SER A 96 26.35 -1.12 -5.30
CA SER A 96 26.23 -0.17 -6.41
C SER A 96 24.88 -0.34 -7.12
N VAL A 97 24.53 -1.57 -7.45
CA VAL A 97 23.23 -1.90 -8.07
C VAL A 97 22.07 -1.57 -7.14
N LEU A 98 22.19 -1.89 -5.84
CA LEU A 98 21.14 -1.58 -4.86
C LEU A 98 20.89 -0.08 -4.73
N VAL A 99 21.94 0.74 -4.75
CA VAL A 99 21.84 2.22 -4.72
C VAL A 99 21.14 2.75 -5.97
N VAL A 100 21.44 2.20 -7.15
CA VAL A 100 20.75 2.57 -8.40
C VAL A 100 19.27 2.22 -8.33
N LEU A 101 18.93 0.99 -7.93
CA LEU A 101 17.54 0.55 -7.72
C LEU A 101 16.79 1.47 -6.76
N TYR A 102 17.41 1.79 -5.64
CA TYR A 102 16.83 2.66 -4.61
C TYR A 102 16.60 4.08 -5.13
N SER A 103 17.61 4.70 -5.73
CA SER A 103 17.53 6.10 -6.18
C SER A 103 16.44 6.31 -7.22
N ILE A 104 16.33 5.44 -8.23
CA ILE A 104 15.28 5.52 -9.24
C ILE A 104 13.90 5.39 -8.59
N ASN A 105 13.69 4.40 -7.70
CA ASN A 105 12.39 4.20 -7.05
C ASN A 105 11.99 5.37 -6.14
N VAL A 106 12.94 5.99 -5.45
CA VAL A 106 12.67 7.18 -4.62
C VAL A 106 12.20 8.34 -5.49
N PHE A 107 12.89 8.65 -6.58
CA PHE A 107 12.49 9.76 -7.47
C PHE A 107 11.20 9.45 -8.23
N VAL A 108 10.93 8.19 -8.60
CA VAL A 108 9.62 7.77 -9.14
C VAL A 108 8.52 8.06 -8.13
N THR A 109 8.71 7.68 -6.86
CA THR A 109 7.70 7.88 -5.80
C THR A 109 7.44 9.37 -5.56
N PHE A 110 8.48 10.20 -5.47
CA PHE A 110 8.32 11.64 -5.29
C PHE A 110 7.64 12.29 -6.50
N SER A 111 8.04 11.93 -7.71
CA SER A 111 7.44 12.46 -8.94
C SER A 111 5.95 12.09 -9.05
N LEU A 112 5.59 10.84 -8.77
CA LEU A 112 4.18 10.40 -8.77
C LEU A 112 3.36 11.07 -7.66
N SER A 113 3.92 11.25 -6.47
CA SER A 113 3.25 11.94 -5.37
C SER A 113 2.97 13.40 -5.70
N LEU A 114 3.96 14.12 -6.25
CA LEU A 114 3.80 15.52 -6.66
C LEU A 114 2.88 15.66 -7.87
N LEU A 115 2.91 14.74 -8.82
CA LEU A 115 1.94 14.68 -9.92
C LEU A 115 0.51 14.50 -9.38
N GLY A 116 0.32 13.60 -8.42
CA GLY A 116 -0.95 13.40 -7.74
C GLY A 116 -1.44 14.68 -7.04
N LEU A 117 -0.54 15.39 -6.39
CA LEU A 117 -0.83 16.66 -5.73
C LEU A 117 -1.18 17.77 -6.74
N CYS A 118 -0.46 17.86 -7.86
CA CYS A 118 -0.81 18.78 -8.97
C CYS A 118 -2.22 18.50 -9.50
N LYS A 119 -2.55 17.22 -9.73
CA LYS A 119 -3.88 16.80 -10.16
C LYS A 119 -4.95 17.18 -9.12
N HIS A 120 -4.69 16.97 -7.85
CA HIS A 120 -5.59 17.33 -6.76
C HIS A 120 -5.90 18.83 -6.77
N TRP A 121 -4.88 19.71 -6.75
CA TRP A 121 -5.06 21.15 -6.79
C TRP A 121 -5.75 21.63 -8.06
N TRP A 122 -5.50 20.99 -9.19
CA TRP A 122 -6.17 21.32 -10.44
C TRP A 122 -7.65 20.97 -10.43
N THR A 123 -8.00 19.82 -9.84
CA THR A 123 -9.39 19.34 -9.77
C THR A 123 -10.19 20.11 -8.72
N SER A 124 -9.60 20.37 -7.55
CA SER A 124 -10.24 21.07 -6.41
C SER A 124 -10.15 22.59 -6.50
N ARG A 125 -9.83 23.15 -7.67
CA ARG A 125 -9.61 24.60 -7.89
C ARG A 125 -10.83 25.47 -7.55
N TYR A 126 -12.03 24.90 -7.55
CA TYR A 126 -13.27 25.62 -7.25
C TYR A 126 -13.66 25.54 -5.77
N ASP A 127 -13.15 24.54 -5.05
CA ASP A 127 -13.52 24.26 -3.67
C ASP A 127 -12.51 24.86 -2.67
N GLU A 128 -11.25 25.05 -3.10
CA GLU A 128 -10.17 25.50 -2.21
C GLU A 128 -9.60 26.88 -2.62
N ALA A 129 -9.64 27.83 -1.67
CA ALA A 129 -9.18 29.22 -1.91
C ALA A 129 -7.67 29.34 -2.21
N ASN A 130 -6.85 28.43 -1.68
CA ASN A 130 -5.38 28.51 -1.75
C ASN A 130 -4.74 27.75 -2.93
N TRP A 131 -5.53 27.25 -3.88
CA TRP A 131 -5.03 26.44 -4.99
C TRP A 131 -3.99 27.19 -5.87
N LYS A 132 -4.18 28.52 -6.05
CA LYS A 132 -3.30 29.38 -6.87
C LYS A 132 -1.86 29.45 -6.35
N SER A 133 -1.67 29.34 -5.03
CA SER A 133 -0.34 29.35 -4.40
C SER A 133 0.26 27.94 -4.35
N ARG A 134 -0.55 26.92 -4.11
CA ARG A 134 -0.09 25.56 -3.89
C ARG A 134 0.17 24.77 -5.18
N LEU A 135 -0.60 25.05 -6.24
CA LEU A 135 -0.40 24.41 -7.54
C LEU A 135 0.99 24.71 -8.15
N PRO A 136 1.45 25.98 -8.24
CA PRO A 136 2.78 26.29 -8.78
C PRO A 136 3.92 25.65 -7.97
N LEU A 137 3.79 25.61 -6.63
CA LEU A 137 4.76 24.98 -5.76
C LEU A 137 4.87 23.46 -6.02
N SER A 138 3.72 22.79 -6.16
CA SER A 138 3.67 21.37 -6.49
C SER A 138 4.20 21.09 -7.89
N LEU A 139 3.94 21.98 -8.85
CA LEU A 139 4.44 21.87 -10.23
C LEU A 139 5.96 22.06 -10.29
N LEU A 140 6.49 23.03 -9.56
CA LEU A 140 7.94 23.24 -9.43
C LEU A 140 8.61 22.01 -8.83
N GLY A 141 8.07 21.48 -7.71
CA GLY A 141 8.56 20.26 -7.11
C GLY A 141 8.54 19.08 -8.07
N PHE A 142 7.45 18.90 -8.82
CA PHE A 142 7.35 17.86 -9.85
C PHE A 142 8.38 18.05 -10.97
N ALA A 143 8.58 19.28 -11.46
CA ALA A 143 9.58 19.54 -12.50
C ALA A 143 10.99 19.23 -12.03
N VAL A 144 11.34 19.58 -10.79
CA VAL A 144 12.65 19.28 -10.21
C VAL A 144 12.84 17.77 -10.01
N THR A 145 11.90 17.11 -9.33
CA THR A 145 12.02 15.66 -9.06
C THR A 145 11.94 14.82 -10.32
N GLY A 146 11.07 15.19 -11.27
CA GLY A 146 10.96 14.55 -12.57
C GLY A 146 12.21 14.77 -13.44
N GLY A 147 12.80 15.97 -13.40
CA GLY A 147 14.09 16.26 -14.04
C GLY A 147 15.20 15.39 -13.49
N ILE A 148 15.35 15.30 -12.16
CA ILE A 148 16.33 14.43 -11.53
C ILE A 148 16.06 12.95 -11.89
N LEU A 149 14.81 12.52 -11.91
CA LEU A 149 14.44 11.16 -12.31
C LEU A 149 14.93 10.85 -13.74
N ILE A 150 14.66 11.75 -14.69
CA ILE A 150 15.08 11.57 -16.09
C ILE A 150 16.62 11.47 -16.18
N VAL A 151 17.34 12.39 -15.54
CA VAL A 151 18.81 12.37 -15.54
C VAL A 151 19.33 11.06 -14.92
N THR A 152 18.80 10.67 -13.73
CA THR A 152 19.23 9.45 -13.04
C THR A 152 18.97 8.20 -13.89
N VAL A 153 17.82 8.13 -14.55
CA VAL A 153 17.48 7.00 -15.43
C VAL A 153 18.42 6.94 -16.65
N VAL A 154 18.71 8.08 -17.29
CA VAL A 154 19.59 8.14 -18.46
C VAL A 154 21.03 7.77 -18.08
N GLU A 155 21.56 8.36 -17.01
CA GLU A 155 22.94 8.08 -16.56
C GLU A 155 23.12 6.64 -16.08
N LYS A 156 22.15 6.12 -15.35
CA LYS A 156 22.22 4.79 -14.72
C LYS A 156 21.56 3.70 -15.55
N PHE A 157 21.16 4.00 -16.78
CA PHE A 157 20.45 3.03 -17.63
C PHE A 157 21.23 1.73 -17.82
N THR A 158 22.52 1.82 -18.13
CA THR A 158 23.42 0.68 -18.34
C THR A 158 23.86 0.00 -17.06
N GLU A 159 23.82 0.70 -15.92
CA GLU A 159 24.20 0.17 -14.60
C GLU A 159 23.04 -0.56 -13.88
N GLY A 160 21.98 -0.92 -14.60
CA GLY A 160 20.82 -1.64 -14.06
C GLY A 160 19.54 -0.81 -13.95
N GLY A 161 19.57 0.48 -14.35
CA GLY A 161 18.41 1.37 -14.31
C GLY A 161 17.24 0.87 -15.17
N TRP A 162 17.50 0.30 -16.34
CA TRP A 162 16.48 -0.29 -17.22
C TRP A 162 15.67 -1.39 -16.52
N LEU A 163 16.34 -2.20 -15.71
CA LEU A 163 15.70 -3.30 -14.99
C LEU A 163 14.81 -2.80 -13.88
N THR A 164 15.21 -1.72 -13.19
CA THR A 164 14.37 -1.05 -12.19
C THR A 164 13.05 -0.60 -12.80
N ILE A 165 13.13 0.04 -13.98
CA ILE A 165 11.93 0.50 -14.71
C ILE A 165 11.05 -0.69 -15.09
N LEU A 166 11.66 -1.78 -15.58
CA LEU A 166 10.95 -2.98 -15.98
C LEU A 166 10.24 -3.64 -14.78
N ILE A 167 10.92 -3.85 -13.66
CA ILE A 167 10.36 -4.46 -12.46
C ILE A 167 9.24 -3.58 -11.90
N THR A 168 9.49 -2.27 -11.74
CA THR A 168 8.50 -1.34 -11.20
C THR A 168 7.29 -1.22 -12.13
N GLY A 169 7.51 -1.17 -13.44
CA GLY A 169 6.44 -1.15 -14.44
C GLY A 169 5.59 -2.42 -14.41
N LEU A 170 6.22 -3.59 -14.28
CA LEU A 170 5.54 -4.88 -14.14
C LEU A 170 4.68 -4.93 -12.87
N LEU A 171 5.22 -4.46 -11.74
CA LEU A 171 4.46 -4.38 -10.48
C LEU A 171 3.26 -3.43 -10.60
N ILE A 172 3.44 -2.27 -11.20
CA ILE A 172 2.34 -1.32 -11.43
C ILE A 172 1.27 -1.94 -12.34
N ALA A 173 1.67 -2.59 -13.43
CA ALA A 173 0.75 -3.28 -14.33
C ALA A 173 -0.02 -4.39 -13.60
N PHE A 174 0.66 -5.19 -12.79
CA PHE A 174 0.04 -6.24 -11.97
C PHE A 174 -1.00 -5.66 -10.99
N CYS A 175 -0.65 -4.61 -10.26
CA CYS A 175 -1.60 -3.91 -9.37
C CYS A 175 -2.80 -3.34 -10.14
N ALA A 176 -2.59 -2.77 -11.32
CA ALA A 176 -3.65 -2.25 -12.16
C ALA A 176 -4.60 -3.35 -12.68
N LEU A 177 -4.08 -4.52 -13.02
CA LEU A 177 -4.88 -5.70 -13.40
C LEU A 177 -5.74 -6.17 -12.23
N ILE A 178 -5.19 -6.26 -11.02
CA ILE A 178 -5.94 -6.62 -9.81
C ILE A 178 -7.06 -5.61 -9.57
N LYS A 179 -6.78 -4.32 -9.63
CA LYS A 179 -7.78 -3.26 -9.45
C LYS A 179 -8.91 -3.38 -10.48
N ARG A 180 -8.57 -3.55 -11.76
CA ARG A 180 -9.56 -3.75 -12.83
C ARG A 180 -10.44 -4.98 -12.58
N HIS A 181 -9.85 -6.07 -12.08
CA HIS A 181 -10.62 -7.27 -11.72
C HIS A 181 -11.63 -6.96 -10.61
N TYR A 182 -11.20 -6.33 -9.51
CA TYR A 182 -12.10 -5.96 -8.41
C TYR A 182 -13.18 -4.95 -8.82
N GLU A 183 -12.85 -4.01 -9.69
CA GLU A 183 -13.83 -3.05 -10.22
C GLU A 183 -14.90 -3.75 -11.10
N ARG A 184 -14.51 -4.70 -11.94
CA ARG A 184 -15.46 -5.50 -12.72
C ARG A 184 -16.40 -6.30 -11.81
N VAL A 185 -15.87 -6.96 -10.79
CA VAL A 185 -16.69 -7.70 -9.81
C VAL A 185 -17.66 -6.74 -9.11
N ARG A 186 -17.19 -5.57 -8.68
CA ARG A 186 -18.03 -4.56 -8.05
C ARG A 186 -19.16 -4.06 -8.98
N GLN A 187 -18.87 -3.87 -10.26
CA GLN A 187 -19.87 -3.48 -11.25
C GLN A 187 -20.93 -4.58 -11.44
N GLN A 188 -20.54 -5.86 -11.44
CA GLN A 188 -21.48 -6.97 -11.53
C GLN A 188 -22.38 -7.05 -10.29
N LEU A 189 -21.81 -6.84 -9.09
CA LEU A 189 -22.58 -6.79 -7.85
C LEU A 189 -23.58 -5.63 -7.83
N ARG A 190 -23.21 -4.46 -8.38
CA ARG A 190 -24.15 -3.32 -8.53
C ARG A 190 -25.34 -3.65 -9.42
N LYS A 191 -25.20 -4.50 -10.43
CA LYS A 191 -26.33 -4.96 -11.24
C LYS A 191 -27.34 -5.76 -10.41
N ILE A 192 -26.85 -6.58 -9.47
CA ILE A 192 -27.70 -7.30 -8.53
C ILE A 192 -28.43 -6.32 -7.60
N ASP A 193 -27.74 -5.26 -7.13
CA ASP A 193 -28.39 -4.22 -6.32
C ASP A 193 -29.53 -3.52 -7.08
N VAL A 194 -29.33 -3.21 -8.35
CA VAL A 194 -30.39 -2.58 -9.19
C VAL A 194 -31.57 -3.51 -9.40
N LEU A 195 -31.34 -4.82 -9.53
CA LEU A 195 -32.41 -5.81 -9.78
C LEU A 195 -33.23 -6.09 -8.51
N TYR A 196 -32.59 -6.19 -7.35
CA TYR A 196 -33.25 -6.66 -6.12
C TYR A 196 -33.49 -5.56 -5.09
N ALA A 197 -32.84 -4.40 -5.20
CA ALA A 197 -33.07 -3.26 -4.33
C ALA A 197 -33.09 -1.94 -5.14
N PRO A 198 -34.04 -1.77 -6.07
CA PRO A 198 -34.05 -0.65 -7.03
C PRO A 198 -34.27 0.71 -6.36
N ARG A 199 -34.84 0.78 -5.14
CA ARG A 199 -35.07 2.03 -4.39
C ARG A 199 -34.86 1.79 -2.89
N PRO A 200 -34.23 2.76 -2.18
CA PRO A 200 -34.34 2.79 -0.73
C PRO A 200 -35.76 3.25 -0.38
N TYR A 201 -36.64 2.33 -0.07
CA TYR A 201 -37.96 2.65 0.49
C TYR A 201 -37.76 2.93 1.97
N TRP A 202 -37.43 4.15 2.29
CA TRP A 202 -37.52 4.66 3.63
C TRP A 202 -38.81 5.47 3.71
N ASP A 203 -39.93 4.79 3.93
CA ASP A 203 -41.12 5.43 4.42
C ASP A 203 -40.93 5.52 5.95
N GLU A 204 -40.51 6.69 6.41
CA GLU A 204 -40.30 6.93 7.86
C GLU A 204 -41.57 6.72 8.68
N ASP A 205 -42.72 6.65 8.01
CA ASP A 205 -44.04 6.51 8.63
C ASP A 205 -44.54 5.05 8.68
N LEU A 206 -43.82 4.07 8.18
CA LEU A 206 -44.23 2.66 8.31
C LEU A 206 -43.95 2.17 9.73
N PRO A 207 -44.98 1.71 10.46
CA PRO A 207 -44.81 1.13 11.78
C PRO A 207 -43.89 -0.08 11.71
N GLU A 208 -42.92 -0.19 12.60
CA GLU A 208 -42.04 -1.34 12.69
C GLU A 208 -42.88 -2.62 12.79
N PRO A 209 -42.60 -3.63 11.93
CA PRO A 209 -43.34 -4.89 11.98
C PRO A 209 -43.17 -5.54 13.36
N PRO A 210 -44.26 -6.04 13.99
CA PRO A 210 -44.19 -6.62 15.32
C PRO A 210 -43.28 -7.85 15.31
N LEU A 211 -42.36 -7.91 16.25
CA LEU A 211 -41.54 -9.09 16.50
C LEU A 211 -42.44 -10.19 17.07
N HIS A 212 -42.29 -11.41 16.54
CA HIS A 212 -43.00 -12.59 17.09
C HIS A 212 -42.10 -13.32 18.08
N PRO A 213 -42.28 -13.07 19.43
CA PRO A 213 -41.46 -13.72 20.46
C PRO A 213 -41.60 -15.26 20.38
N GLY A 214 -40.48 -15.97 20.51
CA GLY A 214 -40.48 -17.43 20.46
C GLY A 214 -40.50 -18.06 19.07
N GLN A 215 -40.55 -17.28 17.99
CA GLN A 215 -40.45 -17.76 16.61
C GLN A 215 -39.02 -17.67 16.10
N PRO A 216 -38.58 -18.60 15.19
CA PRO A 216 -37.26 -18.55 14.61
C PRO A 216 -36.97 -17.23 13.92
N THR A 217 -35.80 -16.69 14.21
CA THR A 217 -35.31 -15.41 13.66
C THR A 217 -34.12 -15.64 12.73
N ALA A 218 -34.20 -15.12 11.51
CA ALA A 218 -33.08 -15.10 10.56
C ALA A 218 -32.32 -13.78 10.65
N ILE A 219 -31.00 -13.83 10.84
CA ILE A 219 -30.14 -12.66 10.89
C ILE A 219 -29.29 -12.59 9.63
N PHE A 220 -29.38 -11.48 8.89
CA PHE A 220 -28.60 -11.22 7.69
C PHE A 220 -27.54 -10.19 7.98
N LEU A 221 -26.27 -10.56 7.76
CA LEU A 221 -25.17 -9.62 7.73
C LEU A 221 -25.09 -9.01 6.33
N ILE A 222 -25.54 -7.77 6.17
CA ILE A 222 -25.56 -7.07 4.89
C ILE A 222 -24.35 -6.14 4.87
N GLY A 223 -23.43 -6.36 3.93
CA GLY A 223 -22.39 -5.38 3.60
C GLY A 223 -22.99 -4.21 2.80
N LYS A 224 -22.12 -3.50 2.07
CA LYS A 224 -22.51 -2.36 1.23
C LYS A 224 -23.51 -2.69 0.10
N ASN A 225 -23.71 -3.97 -0.22
CA ASN A 225 -24.56 -4.44 -1.34
C ASN A 225 -25.91 -4.94 -0.81
N ARG A 226 -26.91 -4.05 -0.82
CA ARG A 226 -28.27 -4.36 -0.36
C ARG A 226 -28.95 -5.45 -1.20
N GLY A 227 -28.69 -5.48 -2.52
CA GLY A 227 -29.30 -6.47 -3.42
C GLY A 227 -28.94 -7.91 -3.08
N LEU A 228 -27.74 -8.17 -2.56
CA LEU A 228 -27.36 -9.49 -2.09
C LEU A 228 -28.15 -9.90 -0.83
N GLY A 229 -28.43 -8.97 0.09
CA GLY A 229 -29.27 -9.23 1.25
C GLY A 229 -30.73 -9.57 0.84
N MET A 230 -31.29 -8.82 -0.10
CA MET A 230 -32.61 -9.08 -0.64
C MET A 230 -32.69 -10.39 -1.43
N TYR A 231 -31.65 -10.71 -2.18
CA TYR A 231 -31.55 -12.01 -2.86
C TYR A 231 -31.48 -13.17 -1.86
N ALA A 232 -30.68 -13.04 -0.82
CA ALA A 232 -30.57 -14.03 0.25
C ALA A 232 -31.91 -14.21 1.00
N LEU A 233 -32.64 -13.11 1.26
CA LEU A 233 -33.99 -13.15 1.85
C LEU A 233 -34.97 -13.92 0.94
N LYS A 234 -34.96 -13.60 -0.36
CA LYS A 234 -35.81 -14.31 -1.34
C LYS A 234 -35.49 -15.81 -1.37
N TRP A 235 -34.23 -16.17 -1.47
CA TRP A 235 -33.77 -17.56 -1.46
C TRP A 235 -34.16 -18.28 -0.16
N LEU A 236 -33.98 -17.63 1.00
CA LEU A 236 -34.35 -18.22 2.30
C LEU A 236 -35.85 -18.47 2.38
N ASN A 237 -36.67 -17.57 1.86
CA ASN A 237 -38.13 -17.70 1.85
C ASN A 237 -38.60 -18.81 0.88
N GLU A 238 -37.89 -19.04 -0.22
CA GLU A 238 -38.17 -20.13 -1.18
C GLU A 238 -37.79 -21.51 -0.61
N VAL A 239 -36.65 -21.62 0.07
CA VAL A 239 -36.10 -22.88 0.60
C VAL A 239 -36.76 -23.26 1.93
N PHE A 240 -37.00 -22.29 2.81
CA PHE A 240 -37.56 -22.48 4.15
C PHE A 240 -38.89 -21.76 4.30
N THR A 241 -39.83 -22.12 3.41
CA THR A 241 -41.13 -21.45 3.32
C THR A 241 -41.84 -21.38 4.67
N GLY A 242 -41.97 -20.16 5.20
CA GLY A 242 -42.71 -19.90 6.43
C GLY A 242 -42.03 -20.34 7.74
N HIS A 243 -40.83 -20.86 7.72
CA HIS A 243 -40.09 -21.31 8.92
C HIS A 243 -39.65 -20.12 9.79
N PHE A 244 -39.10 -19.07 9.14
CA PHE A 244 -38.64 -17.87 9.81
C PHE A 244 -39.75 -16.81 9.78
N LYS A 245 -40.08 -16.23 10.95
CA LYS A 245 -41.07 -15.16 11.06
C LYS A 245 -40.45 -13.80 11.32
N ASN A 246 -39.25 -13.78 11.89
CA ASN A 246 -38.49 -12.56 12.15
C ASN A 246 -37.26 -12.48 11.27
N PHE A 247 -36.97 -11.29 10.72
CA PHE A 247 -35.82 -11.01 9.89
C PHE A 247 -35.09 -9.77 10.42
N ILE A 248 -33.82 -9.92 10.76
CA ILE A 248 -32.98 -8.83 11.26
C ILE A 248 -31.85 -8.61 10.26
N PHE A 249 -31.71 -7.38 9.80
CA PHE A 249 -30.64 -6.96 8.89
C PHE A 249 -29.62 -6.13 9.65
N LEU A 250 -28.37 -6.61 9.71
CA LEU A 250 -27.24 -5.91 10.32
C LEU A 250 -26.31 -5.41 9.23
N SER A 251 -25.95 -4.12 9.26
CA SER A 251 -25.08 -3.45 8.29
C SER A 251 -23.82 -2.86 8.96
#